data_1ac6be7d259b58c962c5c1a306491cae
#
_entry.id   1ac6be7d259b58c962c5c1a306491cae
#
_cell.length_a   1.000
_cell.length_b   1.000
_cell.length_c   1.000
_cell.angle_alpha   90.00
_cell.angle_beta   90.00
_cell.angle_gamma   90.00
#
_symmetry.space_group_name_H-M   'P 1'
#
loop_
_entity.id
_entity.type
_entity.pdbx_description
1 polymer ?
#
loop_
_entity_poly.entity_id
_entity_poly.type
_entity_poly.pdbx_seq_one_letter_code
_entity_poly.pdbx_strand_id
1 'polypeptide(L)'
;MSDVTGSIGGRAEPAPATPQRAAEVYGERYRANPKDAANAVAYGQALRVNGQREQAVAVLEQATLANPGNKAVLAAYGRALADNGNFKLAFDVLSRAHSPDNPDWKLLSVQGTVLDQMARHDEARRYYESALKIMPGEPSVLSNLGLSYMLSKELPKAEEVLRQAYGSQRADARVRQNLALVVGLLGRFSEAEQIARADLPPDEAAANVAYLKQMIQGQSQGQGKGKARRATPMAALNQPDE
;
A
#
# COMPACT_ATOMS: atom_id res chain seq x y z
N MET A 1 -51.49 -24.11 23.43
CA MET A 1 -51.07 -23.03 22.51
C MET A 1 -49.72 -22.59 22.96
N SER A 2 -48.69 -23.05 22.31
CA SER A 2 -47.30 -22.79 22.67
C SER A 2 -46.66 -22.05 21.50
N ASP A 3 -46.43 -20.75 21.68
CA ASP A 3 -45.74 -19.92 20.72
C ASP A 3 -44.24 -20.19 20.78
N VAL A 4 -43.72 -20.78 19.70
CA VAL A 4 -42.29 -20.91 19.45
C VAL A 4 -41.86 -19.77 18.57
N THR A 5 -41.47 -18.64 19.19
CA THR A 5 -40.76 -17.58 18.51
C THR A 5 -39.26 -17.92 18.49
N GLY A 6 -38.84 -18.65 17.45
CA GLY A 6 -37.42 -18.86 17.16
C GLY A 6 -36.77 -17.59 16.67
N SER A 7 -36.09 -16.85 17.58
CA SER A 7 -35.21 -15.73 17.25
C SER A 7 -33.97 -16.27 16.54
N ILE A 8 -33.94 -16.17 15.20
CA ILE A 8 -32.73 -16.41 14.41
C ILE A 8 -31.87 -15.15 14.52
N GLY A 9 -31.27 -14.96 15.67
CA GLY A 9 -30.18 -14.02 15.83
C GLY A 9 -28.93 -14.58 15.14
N GLY A 10 -28.72 -14.24 13.89
CA GLY A 10 -27.46 -14.51 13.20
C GLY A 10 -26.33 -13.82 13.95
N ARG A 11 -25.62 -14.59 14.79
CA ARG A 11 -24.38 -14.12 15.41
C ARG A 11 -23.41 -13.86 14.28
N ALA A 12 -23.04 -12.59 14.05
CA ALA A 12 -21.95 -12.25 13.16
C ALA A 12 -20.72 -13.04 13.61
N GLU A 13 -20.24 -13.95 12.76
CA GLU A 13 -19.01 -14.69 13.07
C GLU A 13 -17.86 -13.68 13.28
N PRO A 14 -17.06 -13.85 14.34
CA PRO A 14 -15.92 -12.99 14.57
C PRO A 14 -14.97 -13.04 13.37
N ALA A 15 -14.42 -11.87 13.01
CA ALA A 15 -13.45 -11.78 11.92
C ALA A 15 -12.28 -12.75 12.15
N PRO A 16 -11.76 -13.39 11.09
CA PRO A 16 -10.65 -14.35 11.22
C PRO A 16 -9.41 -13.69 11.81
N ALA A 17 -8.79 -14.32 12.81
CA ALA A 17 -7.71 -13.74 13.60
C ALA A 17 -6.35 -13.66 12.87
N THR A 18 -6.17 -14.40 11.77
CA THR A 18 -4.91 -14.40 10.98
C THR A 18 -5.19 -14.27 9.48
N PRO A 19 -4.25 -13.71 8.68
CA PRO A 19 -4.40 -13.63 7.23
C PRO A 19 -4.66 -14.96 6.56
N GLN A 20 -3.98 -16.03 6.99
CA GLN A 20 -4.20 -17.39 6.48
C GLN A 20 -5.60 -17.87 6.73
N ARG A 21 -6.09 -17.78 7.97
CA ARG A 21 -7.45 -18.20 8.33
C ARG A 21 -8.49 -17.35 7.59
N ALA A 22 -8.20 -16.07 7.34
CA ALA A 22 -9.07 -15.23 6.52
C ALA A 22 -9.17 -15.74 5.09
N ALA A 23 -8.06 -16.14 4.48
CA ALA A 23 -8.03 -16.71 3.13
C ALA A 23 -8.79 -18.04 3.06
N GLU A 24 -8.69 -18.90 4.08
CA GLU A 24 -9.44 -20.14 4.17
C GLU A 24 -10.95 -19.90 4.25
N VAL A 25 -11.39 -19.10 5.24
CA VAL A 25 -12.82 -18.82 5.48
C VAL A 25 -13.48 -18.13 4.29
N TYR A 26 -12.85 -17.08 3.75
CA TYR A 26 -13.39 -16.38 2.58
C TYR A 26 -13.29 -17.22 1.31
N GLY A 27 -12.28 -18.10 1.21
CA GLY A 27 -12.15 -19.07 0.13
C GLY A 27 -13.29 -20.09 0.10
N GLU A 28 -13.73 -20.58 1.26
CA GLU A 28 -14.90 -21.46 1.37
C GLU A 28 -16.19 -20.75 0.95
N ARG A 29 -16.41 -19.53 1.42
CA ARG A 29 -17.56 -18.70 1.02
C ARG A 29 -17.57 -18.41 -0.48
N TYR A 30 -16.42 -18.09 -1.05
CA TYR A 30 -16.29 -17.89 -2.50
C TYR A 30 -16.58 -19.15 -3.30
N ARG A 31 -16.07 -20.32 -2.88
CA ARG A 31 -16.36 -21.62 -3.53
C ARG A 31 -17.85 -21.99 -3.47
N ALA A 32 -18.52 -21.66 -2.37
CA ALA A 32 -19.95 -21.89 -2.23
C ALA A 32 -20.80 -20.99 -3.17
N ASN A 33 -20.36 -19.76 -3.43
CA ASN A 33 -21.00 -18.83 -4.37
C ASN A 33 -20.00 -17.97 -5.12
N PRO A 34 -19.38 -18.46 -6.21
CA PRO A 34 -18.34 -17.75 -6.96
C PRO A 34 -18.83 -16.48 -7.69
N LYS A 35 -20.16 -16.36 -7.89
CA LYS A 35 -20.75 -15.18 -8.55
C LYS A 35 -21.03 -14.02 -7.59
N ASP A 36 -20.96 -14.28 -6.27
CA ASP A 36 -21.18 -13.24 -5.28
C ASP A 36 -19.98 -12.27 -5.24
N ALA A 37 -20.24 -11.01 -5.57
CA ALA A 37 -19.23 -9.98 -5.64
C ALA A 37 -18.55 -9.71 -4.28
N ALA A 38 -19.30 -9.76 -3.17
CA ALA A 38 -18.79 -9.50 -1.85
C ALA A 38 -17.84 -10.62 -1.37
N ASN A 39 -18.22 -11.87 -1.61
CA ASN A 39 -17.37 -13.03 -1.30
C ASN A 39 -16.08 -13.01 -2.12
N ALA A 40 -16.16 -12.68 -3.42
CA ALA A 40 -15.00 -12.59 -4.29
C ALA A 40 -14.04 -11.47 -3.84
N VAL A 41 -14.57 -10.29 -3.49
CA VAL A 41 -13.77 -9.15 -2.99
C VAL A 41 -13.11 -9.51 -1.65
N ALA A 42 -13.85 -10.12 -0.70
CA ALA A 42 -13.31 -10.50 0.59
C ALA A 42 -12.20 -11.55 0.45
N TYR A 43 -12.42 -12.56 -0.41
CA TYR A 43 -11.41 -13.60 -0.67
C TYR A 43 -10.17 -13.02 -1.38
N GLY A 44 -10.37 -12.23 -2.43
CA GLY A 44 -9.26 -11.56 -3.13
C GLY A 44 -8.44 -10.66 -2.20
N GLN A 45 -9.08 -9.95 -1.28
CA GLN A 45 -8.38 -9.14 -0.29
C GLN A 45 -7.61 -10.00 0.72
N ALA A 46 -8.19 -11.11 1.20
CA ALA A 46 -7.52 -12.02 2.11
C ALA A 46 -6.27 -12.65 1.45
N LEU A 47 -6.39 -13.06 0.18
CA LEU A 47 -5.26 -13.58 -0.61
C LEU A 47 -4.14 -12.56 -0.76
N ARG A 48 -4.48 -11.28 -1.03
CA ARG A 48 -3.50 -10.19 -1.14
C ARG A 48 -2.72 -10.01 0.16
N VAL A 49 -3.43 -9.94 1.30
CA VAL A 49 -2.82 -9.78 2.63
C VAL A 49 -1.96 -10.98 2.98
N ASN A 50 -2.35 -12.19 2.54
CA ASN A 50 -1.59 -13.43 2.73
C ASN A 50 -0.46 -13.62 1.70
N GLY A 51 -0.14 -12.62 0.88
CA GLY A 51 0.93 -12.67 -0.12
C GLY A 51 0.64 -13.52 -1.38
N GLN A 52 -0.54 -14.11 -1.49
CA GLN A 52 -0.97 -14.96 -2.61
C GLN A 52 -1.46 -14.10 -3.81
N ARG A 53 -0.55 -13.28 -4.35
CA ARG A 53 -0.86 -12.21 -5.32
C ARG A 53 -1.46 -12.72 -6.62
N GLU A 54 -0.86 -13.75 -7.21
CA GLU A 54 -1.33 -14.35 -8.47
C GLU A 54 -2.74 -14.93 -8.32
N GLN A 55 -2.99 -15.62 -7.21
CA GLN A 55 -4.30 -16.19 -6.91
C GLN A 55 -5.36 -15.09 -6.69
N ALA A 56 -4.98 -14.01 -6.01
CA ALA A 56 -5.86 -12.85 -5.85
C ALA A 56 -6.27 -12.25 -7.21
N VAL A 57 -5.31 -12.11 -8.13
CA VAL A 57 -5.57 -11.63 -9.50
C VAL A 57 -6.55 -12.57 -10.19
N ALA A 58 -6.31 -13.89 -10.20
CA ALA A 58 -7.16 -14.86 -10.89
C ALA A 58 -8.60 -14.87 -10.35
N VAL A 59 -8.77 -14.88 -9.03
CA VAL A 59 -10.11 -14.86 -8.38
C VAL A 59 -10.86 -13.57 -8.73
N LEU A 60 -10.20 -12.42 -8.67
CA LEU A 60 -10.83 -11.13 -8.92
C LEU A 60 -11.08 -10.88 -10.43
N GLU A 61 -10.27 -11.43 -11.30
CA GLU A 61 -10.52 -11.44 -12.74
C GLU A 61 -11.83 -12.20 -13.05
N GLN A 62 -11.98 -13.41 -12.53
CA GLN A 62 -13.22 -14.17 -12.68
C GLN A 62 -14.43 -13.42 -12.09
N ALA A 63 -14.23 -12.74 -10.97
CA ALA A 63 -15.28 -11.92 -10.38
C ALA A 63 -15.70 -10.74 -11.28
N THR A 64 -14.77 -10.13 -12.06
CA THR A 64 -15.12 -9.07 -13.01
C THR A 64 -15.98 -9.59 -14.17
N LEU A 65 -15.77 -10.83 -14.60
CA LEU A 65 -16.58 -11.47 -15.63
C LEU A 65 -17.99 -11.80 -15.12
N ALA A 66 -18.09 -12.25 -13.87
CA ALA A 66 -19.37 -12.55 -13.22
C ALA A 66 -20.16 -11.30 -12.83
N ASN A 67 -19.50 -10.16 -12.60
CA ASN A 67 -20.08 -8.92 -12.12
C ASN A 67 -19.60 -7.71 -12.96
N PRO A 68 -19.98 -7.62 -14.24
CA PRO A 68 -19.52 -6.55 -15.12
C PRO A 68 -19.85 -5.16 -14.57
N GLY A 69 -18.85 -4.28 -14.52
CA GLY A 69 -19.05 -2.89 -14.06
C GLY A 69 -19.20 -2.71 -12.55
N ASN A 70 -19.11 -3.76 -11.73
CA ASN A 70 -19.16 -3.64 -10.29
C ASN A 70 -17.88 -2.92 -9.77
N LYS A 71 -18.07 -1.70 -9.27
CA LYS A 71 -16.97 -0.82 -8.85
C LYS A 71 -16.14 -1.41 -7.71
N ALA A 72 -16.73 -2.14 -6.78
CA ALA A 72 -16.01 -2.78 -5.68
C ALA A 72 -15.10 -3.91 -6.18
N VAL A 73 -15.61 -4.73 -7.12
CA VAL A 73 -14.82 -5.79 -7.77
C VAL A 73 -13.68 -5.19 -8.60
N LEU A 74 -13.95 -4.16 -9.40
CA LEU A 74 -12.92 -3.47 -10.19
C LEU A 74 -11.85 -2.84 -9.28
N ALA A 75 -12.24 -2.22 -8.17
CA ALA A 75 -11.31 -1.64 -7.20
C ALA A 75 -10.41 -2.72 -6.56
N ALA A 76 -11.00 -3.86 -6.18
CA ALA A 76 -10.25 -4.98 -5.62
C ALA A 76 -9.29 -5.60 -6.66
N TYR A 77 -9.78 -5.81 -7.88
CA TYR A 77 -8.98 -6.33 -8.99
C TYR A 77 -7.81 -5.44 -9.35
N GLY A 78 -8.05 -4.12 -9.48
CA GLY A 78 -6.99 -3.16 -9.77
C GLY A 78 -5.91 -3.13 -8.69
N ARG A 79 -6.28 -3.25 -7.41
CA ARG A 79 -5.30 -3.37 -6.32
C ARG A 79 -4.50 -4.69 -6.40
N ALA A 80 -5.15 -5.81 -6.70
CA ALA A 80 -4.47 -7.10 -6.85
C ALA A 80 -3.49 -7.07 -8.02
N LEU A 81 -3.86 -6.46 -9.14
CA LEU A 81 -2.98 -6.25 -10.28
C LEU A 81 -1.76 -5.39 -9.92
N ALA A 82 -1.97 -4.33 -9.15
CA ALA A 82 -0.88 -3.47 -8.67
C ALA A 82 0.10 -4.24 -7.79
N ASP A 83 -0.40 -5.02 -6.82
CA ASP A 83 0.43 -5.85 -5.95
C ASP A 83 1.19 -6.94 -6.72
N ASN A 84 0.63 -7.40 -7.84
CA ASN A 84 1.24 -8.39 -8.73
C ASN A 84 2.16 -7.78 -9.80
N GLY A 85 2.36 -6.45 -9.80
CA GLY A 85 3.25 -5.76 -10.75
C GLY A 85 2.64 -5.49 -12.13
N ASN A 86 1.37 -5.78 -12.34
CA ASN A 86 0.66 -5.53 -13.61
C ASN A 86 0.18 -4.06 -13.69
N PHE A 87 1.10 -3.10 -13.58
CA PHE A 87 0.81 -1.69 -13.32
C PHE A 87 -0.07 -1.04 -14.40
N LYS A 88 0.20 -1.27 -15.68
CA LYS A 88 -0.60 -0.68 -16.76
C LYS A 88 -2.07 -1.11 -16.67
N LEU A 89 -2.31 -2.42 -16.54
CA LEU A 89 -3.67 -2.95 -16.43
C LEU A 89 -4.32 -2.52 -15.11
N ALA A 90 -3.55 -2.46 -14.01
CA ALA A 90 -4.04 -1.95 -12.73
C ALA A 90 -4.58 -0.53 -12.86
N PHE A 91 -3.83 0.37 -13.51
CA PHE A 91 -4.27 1.75 -13.73
C PHE A 91 -5.55 1.83 -14.53
N ASP A 92 -5.64 1.08 -15.64
CA ASP A 92 -6.83 1.05 -16.51
C ASP A 92 -8.07 0.53 -15.77
N VAL A 93 -7.92 -0.53 -14.97
CA VAL A 93 -9.01 -1.12 -14.18
C VAL A 93 -9.45 -0.18 -13.06
N LEU A 94 -8.50 0.43 -12.33
CA LEU A 94 -8.80 1.39 -11.26
C LEU A 94 -9.52 2.62 -11.79
N SER A 95 -9.19 3.09 -12.99
CA SER A 95 -9.87 4.23 -13.62
C SER A 95 -11.36 3.97 -13.90
N ARG A 96 -11.76 2.70 -14.03
CA ARG A 96 -13.15 2.28 -14.21
C ARG A 96 -13.87 2.05 -12.87
N ALA A 97 -13.15 1.95 -11.77
CA ALA A 97 -13.71 1.65 -10.45
C ALA A 97 -14.37 2.85 -9.76
N HIS A 98 -14.07 4.06 -10.19
CA HIS A 98 -14.70 5.30 -9.73
C HIS A 98 -15.05 6.22 -10.91
N SER A 99 -15.73 7.32 -10.65
CA SER A 99 -16.08 8.31 -11.68
C SER A 99 -15.67 9.71 -11.23
N PRO A 100 -15.47 10.66 -12.15
CA PRO A 100 -15.19 12.06 -11.80
C PRO A 100 -16.24 12.69 -10.88
N ASP A 101 -17.51 12.29 -11.01
CA ASP A 101 -18.62 12.81 -10.20
C ASP A 101 -18.67 12.20 -8.79
N ASN A 102 -18.02 11.05 -8.59
CA ASN A 102 -17.91 10.37 -7.30
C ASN A 102 -16.52 9.78 -7.14
N PRO A 103 -15.50 10.63 -6.93
CA PRO A 103 -14.13 10.19 -6.80
C PRO A 103 -13.88 9.53 -5.43
N ASP A 104 -13.11 8.45 -5.44
CA ASP A 104 -12.65 7.78 -4.21
C ASP A 104 -11.17 8.13 -3.98
N TRP A 105 -10.88 8.85 -2.91
CA TRP A 105 -9.53 9.27 -2.56
C TRP A 105 -8.56 8.10 -2.38
N LYS A 106 -9.06 6.94 -1.89
CA LYS A 106 -8.24 5.72 -1.73
C LYS A 106 -7.84 5.16 -3.09
N LEU A 107 -8.75 5.16 -4.05
CA LEU A 107 -8.45 4.70 -5.41
C LEU A 107 -7.51 5.66 -6.12
N LEU A 108 -7.72 6.97 -5.98
CA LEU A 108 -6.80 7.98 -6.50
C LEU A 108 -5.38 7.78 -5.92
N SER A 109 -5.26 7.53 -4.61
CA SER A 109 -3.97 7.26 -3.99
C SER A 109 -3.30 5.99 -4.55
N VAL A 110 -4.06 4.92 -4.77
CA VAL A 110 -3.54 3.69 -5.39
C VAL A 110 -3.12 3.93 -6.84
N GLN A 111 -3.88 4.71 -7.61
CA GLN A 111 -3.49 5.08 -8.99
C GLN A 111 -2.19 5.88 -8.99
N GLY A 112 -2.01 6.81 -8.05
CA GLY A 112 -0.74 7.51 -7.84
C GLY A 112 0.42 6.52 -7.59
N THR A 113 0.23 5.56 -6.68
CA THR A 113 1.25 4.55 -6.40
C THR A 113 1.59 3.71 -7.65
N VAL A 114 0.59 3.33 -8.43
CA VAL A 114 0.78 2.59 -9.70
C VAL A 114 1.59 3.42 -10.70
N LEU A 115 1.31 4.72 -10.81
CA LEU A 115 2.05 5.63 -11.69
C LEU A 115 3.51 5.79 -11.23
N ASP A 116 3.77 5.86 -9.93
CA ASP A 116 5.14 5.89 -9.37
C ASP A 116 5.92 4.62 -9.73
N GLN A 117 5.29 3.45 -9.67
CA GLN A 117 5.90 2.18 -10.11
C GLN A 117 6.21 2.16 -11.62
N MET A 118 5.49 2.96 -12.40
CA MET A 118 5.75 3.17 -13.83
C MET A 118 6.75 4.31 -14.09
N ALA A 119 7.39 4.86 -13.08
CA ALA A 119 8.28 6.02 -13.11
C ALA A 119 7.61 7.32 -13.66
N ARG A 120 6.28 7.41 -13.59
CA ARG A 120 5.48 8.58 -14.01
C ARG A 120 5.18 9.48 -12.80
N HIS A 121 6.24 9.93 -12.12
CA HIS A 121 6.15 10.60 -10.81
C HIS A 121 5.33 11.90 -10.84
N ASP A 122 5.46 12.72 -11.88
CA ASP A 122 4.70 13.97 -11.98
C ASP A 122 3.19 13.72 -12.09
N GLU A 123 2.80 12.67 -12.79
CA GLU A 123 1.40 12.28 -12.89
C GLU A 123 0.92 11.66 -11.57
N ALA A 124 1.72 10.82 -10.93
CA ALA A 124 1.42 10.26 -9.62
C ALA A 124 1.07 11.36 -8.60
N ARG A 125 1.88 12.42 -8.55
CA ARG A 125 1.64 13.55 -7.65
C ARG A 125 0.30 14.24 -7.87
N ARG A 126 -0.16 14.39 -9.12
CA ARG A 126 -1.49 14.95 -9.42
C ARG A 126 -2.62 14.08 -8.85
N TYR A 127 -2.45 12.77 -8.84
CA TYR A 127 -3.41 11.84 -8.26
C TYR A 127 -3.43 11.93 -6.73
N TYR A 128 -2.26 12.04 -6.08
CA TYR A 128 -2.19 12.27 -4.63
C TYR A 128 -2.77 13.62 -4.23
N GLU A 129 -2.47 14.69 -4.97
CA GLU A 129 -3.07 16.01 -4.76
C GLU A 129 -4.60 15.98 -4.90
N SER A 130 -5.11 15.23 -5.89
CA SER A 130 -6.55 15.04 -6.05
C SER A 130 -7.16 14.26 -4.89
N ALA A 131 -6.47 13.25 -4.38
CA ALA A 131 -6.87 12.52 -3.18
C ALA A 131 -6.89 13.43 -1.93
N LEU A 132 -5.90 14.30 -1.78
CA LEU A 132 -5.79 15.25 -0.66
C LEU A 132 -6.83 16.38 -0.74
N LYS A 133 -7.34 16.72 -1.92
CA LYS A 133 -8.49 17.64 -2.05
C LYS A 133 -9.77 17.04 -1.46
N ILE A 134 -9.93 15.72 -1.54
CA ILE A 134 -11.09 15.01 -0.99
C ILE A 134 -10.89 14.72 0.50
N MET A 135 -9.70 14.30 0.89
CA MET A 135 -9.34 13.97 2.26
C MET A 135 -8.09 14.77 2.69
N PRO A 136 -8.25 16.02 3.08
CA PRO A 136 -7.14 16.88 3.49
C PRO A 136 -6.36 16.30 4.67
N GLY A 137 -5.03 16.37 4.59
CA GLY A 137 -4.15 15.92 5.66
C GLY A 137 -4.14 14.43 5.93
N GLU A 138 -4.64 13.59 5.01
CA GLU A 138 -4.60 12.13 5.16
C GLU A 138 -3.15 11.62 5.18
N PRO A 139 -2.66 11.06 6.32
CA PRO A 139 -1.24 10.73 6.45
C PRO A 139 -0.75 9.69 5.44
N SER A 140 -1.59 8.73 5.08
CA SER A 140 -1.23 7.70 4.12
C SER A 140 -1.01 8.26 2.72
N VAL A 141 -1.81 9.24 2.31
CA VAL A 141 -1.66 9.91 1.00
C VAL A 141 -0.46 10.86 1.00
N LEU A 142 -0.29 11.66 2.07
CA LEU A 142 0.90 12.50 2.25
C LEU A 142 2.18 11.66 2.24
N SER A 143 2.17 10.49 2.89
CA SER A 143 3.31 9.58 2.89
C SER A 143 3.64 9.09 1.48
N ASN A 144 2.64 8.70 0.69
CA ASN A 144 2.85 8.30 -0.70
C ASN A 144 3.36 9.46 -1.57
N LEU A 145 2.82 10.68 -1.39
CA LEU A 145 3.30 11.88 -2.07
C LEU A 145 4.76 12.19 -1.72
N GLY A 146 5.13 12.07 -0.44
CA GLY A 146 6.51 12.24 0.01
C GLY A 146 7.46 11.22 -0.62
N LEU A 147 7.05 9.95 -0.71
CA LEU A 147 7.82 8.91 -1.41
C LEU A 147 7.94 9.20 -2.91
N SER A 148 6.90 9.72 -3.56
CA SER A 148 6.96 10.14 -4.96
C SER A 148 8.02 11.23 -5.19
N TYR A 149 8.10 12.24 -4.31
CA TYR A 149 9.17 13.23 -4.35
C TYR A 149 10.56 12.61 -4.10
N MET A 150 10.68 11.66 -3.18
CA MET A 150 11.92 10.94 -2.93
C MET A 150 12.38 10.17 -4.18
N LEU A 151 11.48 9.48 -4.87
CA LEU A 151 11.78 8.75 -6.12
C LEU A 151 12.28 9.68 -7.23
N SER A 152 11.78 10.91 -7.28
CA SER A 152 12.25 11.97 -8.19
C SER A 152 13.50 12.68 -7.69
N LYS A 153 14.10 12.25 -6.56
CA LYS A 153 15.27 12.88 -5.91
C LYS A 153 15.01 14.31 -5.39
N GLU A 154 13.78 14.70 -5.20
CA GLU A 154 13.36 15.98 -4.62
C GLU A 154 13.27 15.87 -3.09
N LEU A 155 14.39 15.46 -2.45
CA LEU A 155 14.42 15.11 -1.02
C LEU A 155 13.92 16.23 -0.08
N PRO A 156 14.18 17.54 -0.31
CA PRO A 156 13.61 18.58 0.55
C PRO A 156 12.09 18.62 0.53
N LYS A 157 11.47 18.45 -0.64
CA LYS A 157 10.00 18.40 -0.76
C LYS A 157 9.44 17.10 -0.14
N ALA A 158 10.14 15.99 -0.34
CA ALA A 158 9.78 14.72 0.29
C ALA A 158 9.72 14.86 1.81
N GLU A 159 10.73 15.48 2.42
CA GLU A 159 10.76 15.74 3.85
C GLU A 159 9.62 16.64 4.30
N GLU A 160 9.38 17.76 3.62
CA GLU A 160 8.32 18.70 3.96
C GLU A 160 6.96 17.99 4.06
N VAL A 161 6.62 17.22 3.02
CA VAL A 161 5.34 16.49 2.96
C VAL A 161 5.27 15.37 4.01
N LEU A 162 6.36 14.64 4.22
CA LEU A 162 6.41 13.58 5.24
C LEU A 162 6.31 14.14 6.67
N ARG A 163 6.84 15.34 6.93
CA ARG A 163 6.66 16.00 8.23
C ARG A 163 5.20 16.40 8.46
N GLN A 164 4.49 16.83 7.42
CA GLN A 164 3.04 17.07 7.52
C GLN A 164 2.30 15.77 7.89
N ALA A 165 2.63 14.65 7.23
CA ALA A 165 2.08 13.34 7.56
C ALA A 165 2.39 12.93 9.01
N TYR A 166 3.64 13.09 9.43
CA TYR A 166 4.14 12.75 10.76
C TYR A 166 3.46 13.56 11.88
N GLY A 167 3.12 14.82 11.65
CA GLY A 167 2.41 15.67 12.60
C GLY A 167 0.96 15.26 12.87
N SER A 168 0.41 14.30 12.11
CA SER A 168 -0.94 13.79 12.32
C SER A 168 -1.00 12.78 13.47
N GLN A 169 -2.04 12.87 14.32
CA GLN A 169 -2.30 11.83 15.33
C GLN A 169 -2.61 10.46 14.75
N ARG A 170 -2.92 10.38 13.46
CA ARG A 170 -3.18 9.13 12.72
C ARG A 170 -1.95 8.61 11.98
N ALA A 171 -0.76 9.23 12.19
CA ALA A 171 0.47 8.76 11.60
C ALA A 171 0.84 7.38 12.14
N ASP A 172 0.99 6.42 11.24
CA ASP A 172 1.39 5.05 11.55
C ASP A 172 2.93 4.88 11.51
N ALA A 173 3.42 3.69 11.82
CA ALA A 173 4.84 3.34 11.78
C ALA A 173 5.43 3.57 10.38
N ARG A 174 4.67 3.31 9.31
CA ARG A 174 5.13 3.48 7.93
C ARG A 174 5.43 4.96 7.61
N VAL A 175 4.61 5.90 8.09
CA VAL A 175 4.87 7.34 7.93
C VAL A 175 6.19 7.72 8.61
N ARG A 176 6.44 7.21 9.83
CA ARG A 176 7.67 7.46 10.58
C ARG A 176 8.90 6.86 9.88
N GLN A 177 8.79 5.63 9.40
CA GLN A 177 9.86 4.95 8.66
C GLN A 177 10.20 5.69 7.35
N ASN A 178 9.21 6.15 6.60
CA ASN A 178 9.42 6.91 5.39
C ASN A 178 10.09 8.27 5.68
N LEU A 179 9.69 8.94 6.75
CA LEU A 179 10.37 10.18 7.17
C LEU A 179 11.80 9.91 7.61
N ALA A 180 12.04 8.87 8.42
CA ALA A 180 13.39 8.49 8.85
C ALA A 180 14.29 8.18 7.63
N LEU A 181 13.77 7.48 6.63
CA LEU A 181 14.48 7.19 5.39
C LEU A 181 14.89 8.49 4.67
N VAL A 182 13.95 9.40 4.44
CA VAL A 182 14.24 10.65 3.71
C VAL A 182 15.20 11.55 4.50
N VAL A 183 15.04 11.67 5.81
CA VAL A 183 15.95 12.41 6.70
C VAL A 183 17.37 11.81 6.67
N GLY A 184 17.46 10.49 6.66
CA GLY A 184 18.74 9.79 6.51
C GLY A 184 19.37 10.00 5.14
N LEU A 185 18.59 9.99 4.03
CA LEU A 185 19.07 10.32 2.68
C LEU A 185 19.58 11.76 2.57
N LEU A 186 19.07 12.68 3.39
CA LEU A 186 19.58 14.05 3.53
C LEU A 186 20.86 14.15 4.40
N GLY A 187 21.37 13.01 4.90
CA GLY A 187 22.59 12.95 5.71
C GLY A 187 22.38 13.18 7.20
N ARG A 188 21.16 13.40 7.67
CA ARG A 188 20.83 13.65 9.08
C ARG A 188 20.60 12.35 9.84
N PHE A 189 21.64 11.54 9.96
CA PHE A 189 21.58 10.17 10.49
C PHE A 189 21.09 10.08 11.93
N SER A 190 21.57 10.98 12.81
CA SER A 190 21.12 10.98 14.22
C SER A 190 19.64 11.27 14.37
N GLU A 191 19.08 12.16 13.55
CA GLU A 191 17.65 12.47 13.54
C GLU A 191 16.84 11.30 12.97
N ALA A 192 17.32 10.68 11.89
CA ALA A 192 16.70 9.49 11.31
C ALA A 192 16.58 8.34 12.33
N GLU A 193 17.65 8.12 13.10
CA GLU A 193 17.65 7.13 14.18
C GLU A 193 16.64 7.47 15.29
N GLN A 194 16.57 8.73 15.71
CA GLN A 194 15.57 9.15 16.72
C GLN A 194 14.14 8.92 16.27
N ILE A 195 13.85 9.19 14.99
CA ILE A 195 12.51 8.94 14.42
C ILE A 195 12.23 7.43 14.38
N ALA A 196 13.20 6.62 13.96
CA ALA A 196 13.04 5.17 13.85
C ALA A 196 12.85 4.48 15.22
N ARG A 197 13.44 5.00 16.29
CA ARG A 197 13.28 4.50 17.67
C ARG A 197 11.87 4.58 18.23
N ALA A 198 10.97 5.33 17.59
CA ALA A 198 9.56 5.33 17.96
C ALA A 198 8.86 3.99 17.71
N ASP A 199 9.37 3.18 16.78
CA ASP A 199 8.76 1.92 16.35
C ASP A 199 9.72 0.72 16.51
N LEU A 200 11.01 0.95 16.62
CA LEU A 200 12.06 -0.08 16.63
C LEU A 200 12.88 -0.06 17.92
N PRO A 201 13.35 -1.21 18.37
CA PRO A 201 14.38 -1.27 19.39
C PRO A 201 15.60 -0.41 19.04
N PRO A 202 16.31 0.18 20.01
CA PRO A 202 17.43 1.07 19.77
C PRO A 202 18.51 0.48 18.85
N ASP A 203 18.83 -0.79 19.03
CA ASP A 203 19.87 -1.49 18.26
C ASP A 203 19.44 -1.68 16.79
N GLU A 204 18.17 -1.99 16.55
CA GLU A 204 17.62 -2.13 15.19
C GLU A 204 17.56 -0.78 14.49
N ALA A 205 17.11 0.28 15.17
CA ALA A 205 17.09 1.63 14.61
C ALA A 205 18.52 2.08 14.23
N ALA A 206 19.51 1.84 15.08
CA ALA A 206 20.91 2.15 14.80
C ALA A 206 21.45 1.33 13.63
N ALA A 207 21.14 0.03 13.55
CA ALA A 207 21.56 -0.84 12.46
C ALA A 207 20.97 -0.40 11.10
N ASN A 208 19.70 -0.04 11.05
CA ASN A 208 19.04 0.45 9.84
C ASN A 208 19.68 1.74 9.32
N VAL A 209 19.98 2.68 10.22
CA VAL A 209 20.64 3.93 9.85
C VAL A 209 22.10 3.72 9.44
N ALA A 210 22.83 2.82 10.11
CA ALA A 210 24.18 2.46 9.71
C ALA A 210 24.22 1.85 8.30
N TYR A 211 23.28 0.95 8.00
CA TYR A 211 23.13 0.37 6.67
C TYR A 211 22.85 1.45 5.60
N LEU A 212 21.91 2.36 5.86
CA LEU A 212 21.61 3.49 4.97
C LEU A 212 22.84 4.35 4.71
N LYS A 213 23.61 4.66 5.76
CA LYS A 213 24.86 5.43 5.67
C LYS A 213 25.89 4.74 4.78
N GLN A 214 26.07 3.42 4.94
CA GLN A 214 26.97 2.63 4.10
C GLN A 214 26.54 2.64 2.64
N MET A 215 25.26 2.50 2.36
CA MET A 215 24.72 2.56 0.98
C MET A 215 25.01 3.90 0.32
N ILE A 216 24.79 5.01 1.00
CA ILE A 216 25.05 6.36 0.49
C ILE A 216 26.55 6.56 0.21
N GLN A 217 27.42 6.11 1.12
CA GLN A 217 28.87 6.20 0.97
C GLN A 217 29.38 5.30 -0.16
N GLY A 218 28.84 4.09 -0.30
CA GLY A 218 29.18 3.16 -1.39
C GLY A 218 28.79 3.69 -2.77
N GLN A 219 27.65 4.38 -2.88
CA GLN A 219 27.23 5.01 -4.13
C GLN A 219 28.14 6.20 -4.53
N SER A 220 28.63 6.96 -3.58
CA SER A 220 29.55 8.08 -3.85
C SER A 220 30.95 7.59 -4.29
N GLN A 221 31.39 6.41 -3.86
CA GLN A 221 32.67 5.81 -4.29
C GLN A 221 32.54 5.01 -5.60
N GLY A 222 31.33 4.52 -5.95
CA GLY A 222 31.07 3.73 -7.16
C GLY A 222 30.89 4.55 -8.44
N GLN A 223 30.72 5.84 -8.38
CA GLN A 223 30.64 6.73 -9.56
C GLN A 223 31.98 6.85 -10.32
N GLY A 224 33.05 6.28 -9.78
CA GLY A 224 34.38 6.21 -10.44
C GLY A 224 34.67 4.92 -11.22
N LYS A 225 33.88 3.85 -11.07
CA LYS A 225 34.11 2.56 -11.78
C LYS A 225 32.77 1.88 -12.12
N GLY A 226 32.44 1.93 -13.38
CA GLY A 226 31.57 1.06 -14.18
C GLY A 226 30.36 0.36 -13.56
N LYS A 227 29.21 0.60 -14.18
CA LYS A 227 27.99 -0.25 -14.26
C LYS A 227 27.89 -1.42 -13.28
N ALA A 228 27.17 -1.22 -12.17
CA ALA A 228 26.70 -2.30 -11.31
C ALA A 228 25.18 -2.21 -11.12
N ARG A 229 24.55 -3.38 -11.16
CA ARG A 229 23.14 -3.74 -11.06
C ARG A 229 22.33 -2.84 -10.12
N ARG A 230 21.23 -2.30 -10.63
CA ARG A 230 20.19 -1.62 -9.86
C ARG A 230 19.48 -2.64 -8.95
N ALA A 231 19.80 -2.65 -7.68
CA ALA A 231 18.91 -3.11 -6.63
C ALA A 231 18.28 -1.85 -6.00
N THR A 232 16.96 -1.75 -6.05
CA THR A 232 16.22 -0.65 -5.45
C THR A 232 16.16 -0.83 -3.93
N PRO A 233 16.43 0.20 -3.11
CA PRO A 233 16.43 0.10 -1.64
C PRO A 233 15.08 -0.28 -1.01
N MET A 234 13.99 -0.21 -1.78
CA MET A 234 12.63 -0.48 -1.29
C MET A 234 12.32 -1.95 -0.97
N ALA A 235 13.10 -2.90 -1.51
CA ALA A 235 12.79 -4.32 -1.30
C ALA A 235 13.20 -4.84 0.11
N ALA A 236 14.06 -4.12 0.81
CA ALA A 236 14.55 -4.52 2.13
C ALA A 236 13.67 -4.02 3.30
N LEU A 237 12.80 -3.03 3.06
CA LEU A 237 11.98 -2.41 4.12
C LEU A 237 10.54 -2.95 4.20
N ASN A 238 10.14 -3.86 3.28
CA ASN A 238 8.78 -4.39 3.20
C ASN A 238 8.72 -5.92 3.34
N GLN A 239 9.63 -6.55 4.06
CA GLN A 239 9.41 -7.94 4.47
C GLN A 239 8.53 -7.94 5.72
N PRO A 240 7.35 -8.57 5.70
CA PRO A 240 6.61 -8.86 6.92
C PRO A 240 7.43 -9.89 7.72
N ASP A 241 7.60 -9.62 9.01
CA ASP A 241 8.11 -10.59 9.96
C ASP A 241 7.28 -11.87 9.89
N GLU A 242 7.98 -13.02 9.86
CA GLU A 242 7.39 -14.35 9.94
C GLU A 242 6.72 -14.62 11.29
#